data_af30bbf3171a362a088121bc4ba3fbf9
#
_entry.id   af30bbf3171a362a088121bc4ba3fbf9
#
_cell.length_a   1.000
_cell.length_b   1.000
_cell.length_c   1.000
_cell.angle_alpha   90.00
_cell.angle_beta   90.00
_cell.angle_gamma   90.00
#
_symmetry.space_group_name_H-M   'P 1'
#
loop_
_entity.id
_entity.type
_entity.pdbx_description
1 polymer ?
#
loop_
_entity_poly.entity_id
_entity_poly.type
_entity_poly.pdbx_seq_one_letter_code
_entity_poly.pdbx_strand_id
1 'polypeptide(L)'
;LVITKGGDYEIPEGIYTGGIEIDTKDDTTDEVTIRITGEVTFTQPNTIFIDVEHAKLVTIENDGHTVNLSGHHFMDLYNSSNAVVNGGIYITPLRNFIMLFGTNNHLTLNNVDVTTTSGYAVTTGGTSTVVVNGGKYTKTIADHTYVFQNAGHMTLTDVSVITEVDGGMSSPAITNSSGAILKINGGNYKTTGRNCIVNSGYLTINNGTTTDGVLESVGISCIQNNWGRVEINDGTITSDADCTIKNRGGLRMNGGTVATSNAEGTVIDCNGDFGDTQINGGTIKGGKDGILLKDLGSSGVTLKQATFEDNTQSNIHLGDGQKINIKKTFTGTATILTD
;
A
#
# COMPACT_ATOMS: atom_id res chain seq x y z
N LEU A 1 18.88 -27.34 1.46
CA LEU A 1 18.29 -28.17 0.39
C LEU A 1 18.43 -27.42 -0.93
N VAL A 2 18.88 -28.09 -1.97
CA VAL A 2 18.90 -27.52 -3.34
C VAL A 2 17.91 -28.32 -4.19
N ILE A 3 16.96 -27.60 -4.78
CA ILE A 3 15.93 -28.16 -5.69
C ILE A 3 16.27 -27.71 -7.10
N THR A 4 16.60 -28.68 -7.96
CA THR A 4 17.01 -28.43 -9.36
C THR A 4 16.04 -29.02 -10.39
N LYS A 5 14.91 -29.57 -9.93
CA LYS A 5 13.88 -30.18 -10.78
C LYS A 5 12.50 -29.87 -10.24
N GLY A 6 11.52 -29.84 -11.13
CA GLY A 6 10.12 -29.76 -10.76
C GLY A 6 9.67 -30.95 -9.89
N GLY A 7 8.60 -30.76 -9.15
CA GLY A 7 8.02 -31.78 -8.29
C GLY A 7 7.40 -31.24 -7.03
N ASP A 8 6.87 -32.17 -6.22
CA ASP A 8 6.23 -31.88 -4.94
C ASP A 8 7.21 -32.18 -3.80
N TYR A 9 7.36 -31.23 -2.90
CA TYR A 9 8.24 -31.28 -1.73
C TYR A 9 7.44 -30.98 -0.48
N GLU A 10 7.80 -31.56 0.66
CA GLU A 10 7.15 -31.27 1.93
C GLU A 10 8.12 -30.70 2.95
N ILE A 11 7.63 -29.72 3.70
CA ILE A 11 8.29 -29.16 4.89
C ILE A 11 7.41 -29.51 6.09
N PRO A 12 7.72 -30.60 6.80
CA PRO A 12 6.98 -31.00 8.00
C PRO A 12 7.27 -30.06 9.17
N GLU A 13 6.52 -30.25 10.25
CA GLU A 13 6.77 -29.57 11.52
C GLU A 13 8.23 -29.70 11.95
N GLY A 14 8.85 -28.62 12.37
CA GLY A 14 10.21 -28.68 12.86
C GLY A 14 10.96 -27.37 12.96
N ILE A 15 12.20 -27.48 13.43
CA ILE A 15 13.17 -26.40 13.53
C ILE A 15 14.22 -26.58 12.44
N TYR A 16 14.36 -25.59 11.59
CA TYR A 16 15.26 -25.61 10.44
C TYR A 16 16.40 -24.59 10.61
N THR A 17 17.61 -25.04 10.30
CA THR A 17 18.85 -24.22 10.35
C THR A 17 19.47 -24.00 8.98
N GLY A 18 18.84 -24.46 7.90
CA GLY A 18 19.31 -24.28 6.52
C GLY A 18 18.15 -23.93 5.59
N GLY A 19 18.43 -23.09 4.61
CA GLY A 19 17.47 -22.68 3.61
C GLY A 19 17.26 -23.69 2.48
N ILE A 20 16.34 -23.33 1.61
CA ILE A 20 16.00 -24.05 0.38
C ILE A 20 16.38 -23.13 -0.79
N GLU A 21 17.26 -23.60 -1.65
CA GLU A 21 17.60 -22.97 -2.91
C GLU A 21 16.84 -23.68 -4.03
N ILE A 22 16.13 -22.93 -4.84
CA ILE A 22 15.38 -23.44 -5.99
C ILE A 22 15.97 -22.79 -7.24
N ASP A 23 16.72 -23.58 -8.00
CA ASP A 23 17.29 -23.18 -9.29
C ASP A 23 17.08 -24.31 -10.30
N THR A 24 16.06 -24.17 -11.13
CA THR A 24 15.74 -25.17 -12.17
C THR A 24 16.53 -24.98 -13.46
N LYS A 25 17.53 -24.10 -13.47
CA LYS A 25 18.52 -23.91 -14.56
C LYS A 25 17.89 -23.76 -15.95
N ASP A 26 17.05 -22.76 -16.09
CA ASP A 26 16.41 -22.40 -17.38
C ASP A 26 15.49 -23.50 -17.96
N ASP A 27 15.17 -24.55 -17.23
CA ASP A 27 14.09 -25.44 -17.64
C ASP A 27 12.76 -24.72 -17.42
N THR A 28 12.30 -24.06 -18.49
CA THR A 28 11.08 -23.28 -18.52
C THR A 28 9.81 -24.10 -18.33
N THR A 29 9.94 -25.41 -18.09
CA THR A 29 8.82 -26.33 -17.92
C THR A 29 8.63 -26.76 -16.47
N ASP A 30 9.64 -26.63 -15.62
CA ASP A 30 9.62 -27.15 -14.27
C ASP A 30 8.82 -26.28 -13.30
N GLU A 31 7.85 -26.88 -12.64
CA GLU A 31 7.05 -26.30 -11.56
C GLU A 31 7.40 -27.02 -10.25
N VAL A 32 7.65 -26.24 -9.20
CA VAL A 32 8.00 -26.72 -7.87
C VAL A 32 6.85 -26.41 -6.93
N THR A 33 6.32 -27.41 -6.25
CA THR A 33 5.34 -27.23 -5.18
C THR A 33 5.98 -27.61 -3.85
N ILE A 34 5.92 -26.69 -2.89
CA ILE A 34 6.35 -26.94 -1.50
C ILE A 34 5.14 -26.88 -0.59
N ARG A 35 4.86 -27.97 0.11
CA ARG A 35 3.78 -28.07 1.10
C ARG A 35 4.35 -27.93 2.50
N ILE A 36 3.90 -26.91 3.23
CA ILE A 36 4.19 -26.76 4.66
C ILE A 36 3.09 -27.50 5.42
N THR A 37 3.45 -28.62 6.06
CA THR A 37 2.49 -29.56 6.67
C THR A 37 2.46 -29.52 8.19
N GLY A 38 3.10 -28.51 8.79
CA GLY A 38 3.11 -28.28 10.24
C GLY A 38 3.79 -26.97 10.61
N GLU A 39 3.88 -26.69 11.91
CA GLU A 39 4.53 -25.50 12.45
C GLU A 39 6.03 -25.49 12.15
N VAL A 40 6.53 -24.42 11.55
CA VAL A 40 7.93 -24.31 11.14
C VAL A 40 8.61 -23.18 11.90
N THR A 41 9.82 -23.44 12.40
CA THR A 41 10.71 -22.40 12.92
C THR A 41 12.04 -22.41 12.17
N PHE A 42 12.37 -21.30 11.53
CA PHE A 42 13.64 -21.11 10.85
C PHE A 42 14.56 -20.22 11.68
N THR A 43 15.71 -20.76 12.12
CA THR A 43 16.57 -20.12 13.12
C THR A 43 17.92 -19.61 12.61
N GLN A 44 18.24 -19.82 11.35
CA GLN A 44 19.55 -19.46 10.79
C GLN A 44 19.73 -17.96 10.59
N PRO A 45 20.66 -17.29 11.26
CA PRO A 45 20.94 -15.85 11.07
C PRO A 45 21.48 -15.56 9.66
N ASN A 46 20.95 -14.48 9.05
CA ASN A 46 21.39 -13.96 7.75
C ASN A 46 21.22 -14.92 6.55
N THR A 47 20.28 -15.85 6.62
CA THR A 47 19.97 -16.80 5.54
C THR A 47 18.51 -16.61 5.11
N ILE A 48 18.24 -16.74 3.83
CA ILE A 48 16.89 -16.77 3.25
C ILE A 48 16.32 -18.16 3.44
N PHE A 49 15.02 -18.26 3.80
CA PHE A 49 14.43 -19.58 3.98
C PHE A 49 14.17 -20.25 2.64
N ILE A 50 13.62 -19.54 1.66
CA ILE A 50 13.42 -20.03 0.29
C ILE A 50 14.02 -19.01 -0.69
N ASP A 51 15.07 -19.42 -1.39
CA ASP A 51 15.73 -18.62 -2.41
C ASP A 51 15.38 -19.18 -3.79
N VAL A 52 14.82 -18.33 -4.66
CA VAL A 52 14.26 -18.77 -5.96
C VAL A 52 14.98 -18.07 -7.09
N GLU A 53 15.72 -18.86 -7.87
CA GLU A 53 16.36 -18.40 -9.09
C GLU A 53 15.86 -19.21 -10.29
N HIS A 54 15.53 -18.54 -11.38
CA HIS A 54 15.19 -19.13 -12.70
C HIS A 54 14.07 -20.20 -12.65
N ALA A 55 13.10 -20.09 -11.77
CA ALA A 55 11.99 -21.03 -11.70
C ALA A 55 10.80 -20.55 -12.54
N LYS A 56 10.21 -21.45 -13.34
CA LYS A 56 8.97 -21.17 -14.07
C LYS A 56 7.83 -20.82 -13.11
N LEU A 57 7.66 -21.63 -12.07
CA LEU A 57 6.67 -21.40 -11.02
C LEU A 57 7.07 -22.16 -9.76
N VAL A 58 7.09 -21.45 -8.64
CA VAL A 58 7.17 -22.03 -7.31
C VAL A 58 5.84 -21.81 -6.59
N THR A 59 5.19 -22.86 -6.16
CA THR A 59 3.96 -22.79 -5.37
C THR A 59 4.24 -23.21 -3.94
N ILE A 60 3.91 -22.36 -2.98
CA ILE A 60 3.94 -22.68 -1.55
C ILE A 60 2.50 -22.88 -1.09
N GLU A 61 2.21 -24.08 -0.62
CA GLU A 61 0.91 -24.44 -0.02
C GLU A 61 1.07 -24.51 1.50
N ASN A 62 0.30 -23.69 2.21
CA ASN A 62 0.33 -23.64 3.67
C ASN A 62 -1.10 -23.52 4.21
N ASP A 63 -1.63 -24.61 4.72
CA ASP A 63 -3.00 -24.73 5.23
C ASP A 63 -3.19 -24.07 6.62
N GLY A 64 -2.60 -22.92 6.85
CA GLY A 64 -2.76 -22.13 8.08
C GLY A 64 -1.73 -22.42 9.16
N HIS A 65 -0.68 -23.16 8.85
CA HIS A 65 0.42 -23.38 9.79
C HIS A 65 1.26 -22.12 9.98
N THR A 66 1.85 -21.97 11.17
CA THR A 66 2.72 -20.86 11.48
C THR A 66 4.16 -21.11 11.04
N VAL A 67 4.74 -20.13 10.35
CA VAL A 67 6.16 -20.11 9.99
C VAL A 67 6.84 -18.97 10.74
N ASN A 68 7.69 -19.30 11.70
CA ASN A 68 8.48 -18.37 12.49
C ASN A 68 9.87 -18.19 11.87
N LEU A 69 10.20 -17.01 11.43
CA LEU A 69 11.43 -16.75 10.67
C LEU A 69 12.53 -16.07 11.49
N SER A 70 12.60 -16.20 12.76
CA SER A 70 13.67 -15.73 13.67
C SER A 70 14.66 -14.67 13.09
N GLY A 71 14.14 -13.67 12.38
CA GLY A 71 14.95 -12.58 11.83
C GLY A 71 15.41 -12.74 10.38
N HIS A 72 14.77 -13.55 9.56
CA HIS A 72 15.15 -13.83 8.17
C HIS A 72 14.04 -13.54 7.18
N HIS A 73 14.41 -13.47 5.87
CA HIS A 73 13.45 -13.45 4.79
C HIS A 73 12.81 -14.83 4.65
N PHE A 74 11.51 -14.84 4.35
CA PHE A 74 10.84 -16.07 3.97
C PHE A 74 11.23 -16.48 2.57
N MET A 75 11.15 -15.54 1.61
CA MET A 75 11.45 -15.86 0.21
C MET A 75 12.08 -14.66 -0.49
N ASP A 76 13.09 -14.93 -1.29
CA ASP A 76 13.63 -13.99 -2.27
C ASP A 76 13.42 -14.54 -3.69
N LEU A 77 12.98 -13.69 -4.59
CA LEU A 77 12.72 -14.02 -6.00
C LEU A 77 13.67 -13.26 -6.91
N TYR A 78 14.41 -13.97 -7.74
CA TYR A 78 15.37 -13.39 -8.67
C TYR A 78 15.04 -13.73 -10.13
N ASN A 79 15.48 -12.88 -11.05
CA ASN A 79 15.66 -13.22 -12.46
C ASN A 79 14.42 -13.79 -13.17
N SER A 80 13.32 -13.05 -13.16
CA SER A 80 12.07 -13.44 -13.83
C SER A 80 11.39 -14.70 -13.23
N SER A 81 11.62 -14.95 -11.95
CA SER A 81 10.98 -16.05 -11.25
C SER A 81 9.51 -15.74 -10.94
N ASN A 82 8.70 -16.81 -10.90
CA ASN A 82 7.28 -16.72 -10.55
C ASN A 82 7.01 -17.53 -9.29
N ALA A 83 6.26 -16.93 -8.36
CA ALA A 83 5.84 -17.63 -7.14
C ALA A 83 4.37 -17.36 -6.80
N VAL A 84 3.74 -18.37 -6.21
CA VAL A 84 2.42 -18.31 -5.60
C VAL A 84 2.54 -18.80 -4.16
N VAL A 85 2.02 -18.05 -3.21
CA VAL A 85 1.94 -18.49 -1.80
C VAL A 85 0.47 -18.53 -1.41
N ASN A 86 0.00 -19.69 -1.02
CA ASN A 86 -1.37 -19.96 -0.64
C ASN A 86 -1.47 -20.19 0.87
N GLY A 87 -2.15 -19.29 1.57
CA GLY A 87 -2.42 -19.38 3.00
C GLY A 87 -1.20 -19.23 3.91
N GLY A 88 -1.40 -19.57 5.17
CA GLY A 88 -0.38 -19.58 6.21
C GLY A 88 -0.24 -18.30 7.01
N ILE A 89 0.41 -18.47 8.17
CA ILE A 89 0.72 -17.40 9.11
C ILE A 89 2.25 -17.26 9.19
N TYR A 90 2.78 -16.08 8.87
CA TYR A 90 4.21 -15.84 8.81
C TYR A 90 4.60 -14.73 9.78
N ILE A 91 5.59 -15.01 10.62
CA ILE A 91 6.11 -14.09 11.63
C ILE A 91 7.57 -13.78 11.32
N THR A 92 7.86 -12.52 10.97
CA THR A 92 9.20 -12.08 10.59
C THR A 92 9.66 -10.92 11.49
N PRO A 93 10.36 -11.18 12.61
CA PRO A 93 10.63 -10.15 13.60
C PRO A 93 11.66 -9.10 13.17
N LEU A 94 12.62 -9.40 12.29
CA LEU A 94 13.74 -8.49 12.02
C LEU A 94 14.03 -8.23 10.53
N ARG A 95 13.31 -8.87 9.60
CA ARG A 95 13.61 -8.79 8.17
C ARG A 95 12.33 -8.78 7.34
N ASN A 96 12.49 -8.78 6.03
CA ASN A 96 11.38 -8.77 5.10
C ASN A 96 10.74 -10.16 4.99
N PHE A 97 9.45 -10.18 4.63
CA PHE A 97 8.80 -11.45 4.34
C PHE A 97 9.19 -11.93 2.93
N ILE A 98 8.87 -11.17 1.89
CA ILE A 98 9.28 -11.50 0.51
C ILE A 98 9.92 -10.30 -0.17
N MET A 99 11.04 -10.55 -0.87
CA MET A 99 11.72 -9.57 -1.71
C MET A 99 11.79 -10.04 -3.16
N LEU A 100 11.50 -9.12 -4.08
CA LEU A 100 11.63 -9.35 -5.52
C LEU A 100 12.82 -8.53 -6.02
N PHE A 101 13.87 -9.22 -6.43
CA PHE A 101 15.10 -8.62 -6.95
C PHE A 101 15.13 -8.65 -8.48
N GLY A 102 15.64 -7.59 -9.07
CA GLY A 102 15.72 -7.48 -10.51
C GLY A 102 14.39 -7.12 -11.16
N THR A 103 14.11 -7.75 -12.30
CA THR A 103 12.97 -7.40 -13.15
C THR A 103 12.13 -8.61 -13.52
N ASN A 104 10.87 -8.36 -13.88
CA ASN A 104 9.93 -9.36 -14.42
C ASN A 104 9.62 -10.54 -13.47
N ASN A 105 9.82 -10.39 -12.16
CA ASN A 105 9.32 -11.37 -11.21
C ASN A 105 7.81 -11.23 -11.05
N HIS A 106 7.13 -12.35 -10.84
CA HIS A 106 5.71 -12.38 -10.54
C HIS A 106 5.45 -13.09 -9.22
N LEU A 107 4.75 -12.42 -8.32
CA LEU A 107 4.34 -12.97 -7.03
C LEU A 107 2.84 -12.86 -6.87
N THR A 108 2.20 -13.95 -6.48
CA THR A 108 0.81 -13.97 -6.04
C THR A 108 0.72 -14.47 -4.60
N LEU A 109 0.06 -13.72 -3.74
CA LEU A 109 -0.22 -14.08 -2.35
C LEU A 109 -1.74 -14.24 -2.19
N ASN A 110 -2.20 -15.40 -1.74
CA ASN A 110 -3.61 -15.69 -1.55
C ASN A 110 -3.89 -16.01 -0.07
N ASN A 111 -4.62 -15.13 0.62
CA ASN A 111 -5.02 -15.28 2.03
C ASN A 111 -3.83 -15.55 2.97
N VAL A 112 -2.76 -14.80 2.78
CA VAL A 112 -1.51 -14.93 3.55
C VAL A 112 -1.51 -13.93 4.70
N ASP A 113 -1.32 -14.38 5.93
CA ASP A 113 -1.21 -13.52 7.11
C ASP A 113 0.26 -13.30 7.47
N VAL A 114 0.67 -12.04 7.54
CA VAL A 114 2.07 -11.67 7.82
C VAL A 114 2.14 -10.70 8.99
N THR A 115 2.97 -11.02 9.97
CA THR A 115 3.34 -10.09 11.04
C THR A 115 4.82 -9.76 10.94
N THR A 116 5.14 -8.49 10.68
CA THR A 116 6.51 -7.97 10.72
C THR A 116 6.70 -7.07 11.93
N THR A 117 7.82 -7.22 12.65
CA THR A 117 8.23 -6.23 13.63
C THR A 117 9.04 -5.13 12.97
N SER A 118 9.99 -5.51 12.14
CA SER A 118 10.89 -4.62 11.41
C SER A 118 11.02 -5.15 9.97
N GLY A 119 11.27 -4.27 9.00
CA GLY A 119 11.32 -4.67 7.60
C GLY A 119 9.96 -4.60 6.89
N TYR A 120 9.92 -5.10 5.67
CA TYR A 120 8.75 -5.06 4.78
C TYR A 120 8.03 -6.40 4.76
N ALA A 121 6.71 -6.40 4.57
CA ALA A 121 6.05 -7.63 4.16
C ALA A 121 6.44 -7.98 2.72
N VAL A 122 6.28 -7.05 1.78
CA VAL A 122 6.69 -7.28 0.39
C VAL A 122 7.39 -6.06 -0.18
N THR A 123 8.53 -6.31 -0.84
CA THR A 123 9.26 -5.30 -1.62
C THR A 123 9.31 -5.72 -3.09
N THR A 124 8.85 -4.84 -3.98
CA THR A 124 8.97 -5.07 -5.43
C THR A 124 10.09 -4.24 -6.02
N GLY A 125 10.78 -4.78 -7.00
CA GLY A 125 11.74 -4.05 -7.83
C GLY A 125 11.24 -3.86 -9.28
N GLY A 126 11.61 -2.76 -9.90
CA GLY A 126 11.52 -2.52 -11.33
C GLY A 126 10.18 -2.86 -12.00
N THR A 127 10.20 -3.80 -12.96
CA THR A 127 9.02 -4.25 -13.71
C THR A 127 8.32 -5.46 -13.10
N SER A 128 8.67 -5.84 -11.87
CA SER A 128 8.04 -6.98 -11.19
C SER A 128 6.58 -6.71 -10.87
N THR A 129 5.78 -7.77 -10.85
CA THR A 129 4.34 -7.72 -10.59
C THR A 129 4.01 -8.49 -9.32
N VAL A 130 3.24 -7.86 -8.45
CA VAL A 130 2.72 -8.49 -7.23
C VAL A 130 1.20 -8.40 -7.20
N VAL A 131 0.56 -9.51 -6.94
CA VAL A 131 -0.88 -9.60 -6.72
C VAL A 131 -1.11 -10.16 -5.32
N VAL A 132 -1.86 -9.44 -4.50
CA VAL A 132 -2.23 -9.88 -3.15
C VAL A 132 -3.74 -9.96 -3.06
N ASN A 133 -4.24 -11.14 -2.76
CA ASN A 133 -5.67 -11.44 -2.64
C ASN A 133 -5.97 -11.86 -1.20
N GLY A 134 -6.65 -10.98 -0.46
CA GLY A 134 -6.96 -11.22 0.95
C GLY A 134 -5.73 -11.22 1.86
N GLY A 135 -5.92 -11.75 3.07
CA GLY A 135 -4.89 -11.83 4.10
C GLY A 135 -4.72 -10.57 4.93
N LYS A 136 -3.98 -10.71 6.03
CA LYS A 136 -3.71 -9.66 7.00
C LYS A 136 -2.22 -9.39 7.13
N TYR A 137 -1.82 -8.16 6.92
CA TYR A 137 -0.44 -7.71 7.00
C TYR A 137 -0.29 -6.70 8.14
N THR A 138 0.39 -7.12 9.21
CA THR A 138 0.55 -6.31 10.41
C THR A 138 2.00 -5.92 10.62
N LYS A 139 2.23 -4.65 10.92
CA LYS A 139 3.54 -4.12 11.34
C LYS A 139 3.43 -3.56 12.75
N THR A 140 4.35 -3.98 13.64
CA THR A 140 4.26 -3.71 15.08
C THR A 140 5.34 -2.77 15.62
N ILE A 141 6.36 -2.39 14.84
CA ILE A 141 7.42 -1.46 15.27
C ILE A 141 7.67 -0.37 14.22
N ALA A 142 7.94 0.86 14.69
CA ALA A 142 8.40 1.97 13.88
C ALA A 142 9.90 1.85 13.57
N ASP A 143 10.23 1.58 12.33
CA ASP A 143 11.62 1.41 11.90
C ASP A 143 11.94 2.09 10.55
N HIS A 144 11.12 3.02 10.10
CA HIS A 144 11.22 3.70 8.80
C HIS A 144 10.99 2.79 7.56
N THR A 145 10.55 1.56 7.75
CA THR A 145 10.15 0.67 6.65
C THR A 145 8.63 0.63 6.49
N TYR A 146 8.12 0.01 5.46
CA TYR A 146 6.70 -0.03 5.09
C TYR A 146 6.19 -1.47 5.16
N VAL A 147 4.89 -1.67 5.19
CA VAL A 147 4.34 -3.02 4.98
C VAL A 147 4.55 -3.43 3.53
N PHE A 148 4.15 -2.57 2.58
CA PHE A 148 4.40 -2.78 1.16
C PHE A 148 5.25 -1.67 0.57
N GLN A 149 6.36 -2.04 -0.08
CA GLN A 149 7.15 -1.14 -0.91
C GLN A 149 6.98 -1.52 -2.38
N ASN A 150 6.29 -0.67 -3.13
CA ASN A 150 6.07 -0.88 -4.54
C ASN A 150 6.97 0.01 -5.40
N ALA A 151 7.85 -0.62 -6.16
CA ALA A 151 8.62 0.03 -7.22
C ALA A 151 8.29 -0.53 -8.62
N GLY A 152 7.35 -1.49 -8.70
CA GLY A 152 6.85 -2.12 -9.91
C GLY A 152 5.34 -1.99 -10.07
N HIS A 153 4.67 -3.10 -10.30
CA HIS A 153 3.22 -3.19 -10.41
C HIS A 153 2.66 -3.99 -9.24
N MET A 154 1.79 -3.38 -8.44
CA MET A 154 1.16 -4.05 -7.31
C MET A 154 -0.36 -3.89 -7.35
N THR A 155 -1.07 -5.00 -7.14
CA THR A 155 -2.52 -5.02 -7.00
C THR A 155 -2.87 -5.67 -5.67
N LEU A 156 -3.64 -4.95 -4.85
CA LEU A 156 -4.13 -5.40 -3.55
C LEU A 156 -5.65 -5.55 -3.64
N THR A 157 -6.18 -6.74 -3.38
CA THR A 157 -7.60 -7.04 -3.42
C THR A 157 -8.05 -7.58 -2.07
N ASP A 158 -8.97 -6.89 -1.40
CA ASP A 158 -9.55 -7.23 -0.10
C ASP A 158 -8.50 -7.52 1.00
N VAL A 159 -7.40 -6.78 0.98
CA VAL A 159 -6.26 -6.94 1.89
C VAL A 159 -6.45 -6.10 3.15
N SER A 160 -6.13 -6.65 4.32
CA SER A 160 -6.04 -5.90 5.57
C SER A 160 -4.60 -5.51 5.86
N VAL A 161 -4.30 -4.21 5.91
CA VAL A 161 -2.97 -3.68 6.25
C VAL A 161 -3.07 -2.84 7.50
N ILE A 162 -2.33 -3.22 8.54
CA ILE A 162 -2.37 -2.54 9.83
C ILE A 162 -0.94 -2.23 10.27
N THR A 163 -0.68 -0.95 10.56
CA THR A 163 0.55 -0.55 11.24
C THR A 163 0.17 -0.04 12.64
N GLU A 164 0.46 -0.85 13.65
CA GLU A 164 0.28 -0.51 15.06
C GLU A 164 1.62 -0.13 15.64
N VAL A 165 1.86 1.17 15.80
CA VAL A 165 3.17 1.63 16.25
C VAL A 165 3.03 2.68 17.34
N ASP A 166 3.50 2.37 18.52
CA ASP A 166 3.62 3.31 19.62
C ASP A 166 4.84 4.22 19.45
N GLY A 167 4.60 5.55 19.46
CA GLY A 167 5.66 6.53 19.67
C GLY A 167 6.42 7.03 18.44
N GLY A 168 5.93 8.05 17.80
CA GLY A 168 6.72 9.15 17.24
C GLY A 168 7.32 9.01 15.84
N MET A 169 7.60 7.84 15.31
CA MET A 169 8.13 7.67 13.95
C MET A 169 7.58 6.39 13.30
N SER A 170 6.29 6.34 13.10
CA SER A 170 5.69 5.20 12.42
C SER A 170 6.00 5.23 10.92
N SER A 171 6.05 4.06 10.35
CA SER A 171 6.21 3.87 8.91
C SER A 171 4.86 3.94 8.22
N PRO A 172 4.74 4.55 7.05
CA PRO A 172 3.55 4.39 6.23
C PRO A 172 3.22 2.91 5.98
N ALA A 173 1.94 2.60 5.78
CA ALA A 173 1.57 1.25 5.43
C ALA A 173 2.11 0.86 4.05
N ILE A 174 1.98 1.76 3.07
CA ILE A 174 2.38 1.51 1.69
C ILE A 174 3.17 2.70 1.15
N THR A 175 4.28 2.42 0.45
CA THR A 175 4.92 3.38 -0.45
C THR A 175 4.81 2.93 -1.89
N ASN A 176 4.45 3.87 -2.78
CA ASN A 176 4.38 3.67 -4.21
C ASN A 176 5.38 4.60 -4.89
N SER A 177 6.47 4.04 -5.38
CA SER A 177 7.62 4.77 -5.92
C SER A 177 7.30 5.46 -7.26
N SER A 178 8.15 6.38 -7.67
CA SER A 178 8.00 7.04 -8.98
C SER A 178 8.00 6.02 -10.13
N GLY A 179 7.03 6.15 -11.04
CA GLY A 179 6.82 5.23 -12.14
C GLY A 179 6.09 3.92 -11.79
N ALA A 180 5.98 3.59 -10.51
CA ALA A 180 5.28 2.38 -10.08
C ALA A 180 3.75 2.52 -10.19
N ILE A 181 3.07 1.39 -10.31
CA ILE A 181 1.61 1.31 -10.39
C ILE A 181 1.07 0.52 -9.19
N LEU A 182 0.22 1.16 -8.41
CA LEU A 182 -0.49 0.55 -7.29
C LEU A 182 -1.99 0.60 -7.54
N LYS A 183 -2.66 -0.55 -7.46
CA LYS A 183 -4.11 -0.66 -7.51
C LYS A 183 -4.64 -1.25 -6.21
N ILE A 184 -5.67 -0.63 -5.65
CA ILE A 184 -6.38 -1.09 -4.44
C ILE A 184 -7.82 -1.38 -4.84
N ASN A 185 -8.22 -2.65 -4.70
CA ASN A 185 -9.54 -3.16 -5.04
C ASN A 185 -10.23 -3.69 -3.77
N GLY A 186 -10.47 -2.85 -2.78
CA GLY A 186 -11.05 -3.25 -1.50
C GLY A 186 -10.02 -3.40 -0.38
N GLY A 187 -10.52 -3.86 0.77
CA GLY A 187 -9.69 -4.07 1.96
C GLY A 187 -9.73 -2.92 2.96
N ASN A 188 -8.90 -3.03 3.99
CA ASN A 188 -8.79 -2.06 5.08
C ASN A 188 -7.33 -1.70 5.33
N TYR A 189 -7.00 -0.43 5.27
CA TYR A 189 -5.63 0.08 5.42
C TYR A 189 -5.60 1.08 6.57
N LYS A 190 -4.96 0.71 7.67
CA LYS A 190 -4.93 1.50 8.89
C LYS A 190 -3.50 1.74 9.37
N THR A 191 -3.21 3.00 9.74
CA THR A 191 -1.97 3.38 10.42
C THR A 191 -2.27 4.15 11.70
N THR A 192 -1.43 4.00 12.70
CA THR A 192 -1.59 4.70 13.99
C THR A 192 -0.62 5.87 14.17
N GLY A 193 0.10 6.30 13.17
CA GLY A 193 1.07 7.38 13.42
C GLY A 193 1.68 8.05 12.21
N ARG A 194 1.35 7.61 11.00
CA ARG A 194 1.79 8.25 9.74
C ARG A 194 0.80 8.02 8.61
N ASN A 195 1.24 8.39 7.40
CA ASN A 195 0.43 8.19 6.22
C ASN A 195 0.08 6.72 6.00
N CYS A 196 -1.14 6.42 5.60
CA CYS A 196 -1.45 5.10 5.08
C CYS A 196 -0.69 4.84 3.79
N ILE A 197 -0.71 5.80 2.87
CA ILE A 197 -0.08 5.67 1.56
C ILE A 197 0.77 6.90 1.26
N VAL A 198 2.04 6.68 0.91
CA VAL A 198 2.91 7.69 0.29
C VAL A 198 3.05 7.34 -1.18
N ASN A 199 2.54 8.22 -2.05
CA ASN A 199 2.49 7.98 -3.48
C ASN A 199 3.38 8.96 -4.25
N SER A 200 4.29 8.42 -5.05
CA SER A 200 5.06 9.14 -6.06
C SER A 200 4.84 8.60 -7.48
N GLY A 201 4.10 7.50 -7.60
CA GLY A 201 3.74 6.82 -8.85
C GLY A 201 2.28 7.01 -9.24
N TYR A 202 1.68 5.97 -9.78
CA TYR A 202 0.26 5.91 -10.14
C TYR A 202 -0.49 5.08 -9.11
N LEU A 203 -1.40 5.71 -8.36
CA LEU A 203 -2.27 5.06 -7.39
C LEU A 203 -3.72 5.09 -7.89
N THR A 204 -4.37 3.94 -7.94
CA THR A 204 -5.81 3.82 -8.22
C THR A 204 -6.49 3.14 -7.03
N ILE A 205 -7.51 3.78 -6.46
CA ILE A 205 -8.38 3.22 -5.42
C ILE A 205 -9.75 2.99 -6.04
N ASN A 206 -10.11 1.72 -6.21
CA ASN A 206 -11.38 1.33 -6.82
C ASN A 206 -12.46 1.09 -5.78
N ASN A 207 -12.10 0.61 -4.59
CA ASN A 207 -12.97 0.40 -3.44
C ASN A 207 -12.12 0.16 -2.19
N GLY A 208 -12.74 0.11 -1.00
CA GLY A 208 -12.11 -0.21 0.27
C GLY A 208 -12.15 0.94 1.26
N THR A 209 -11.62 0.70 2.44
CA THR A 209 -11.50 1.70 3.50
C THR A 209 -10.03 1.95 3.76
N THR A 210 -9.59 3.19 3.57
CA THR A 210 -8.24 3.63 3.90
C THR A 210 -8.35 4.60 5.07
N THR A 211 -7.88 4.16 6.23
CA THR A 211 -7.88 4.96 7.45
C THR A 211 -6.48 5.09 8.01
N ASP A 212 -6.08 6.30 8.36
CA ASP A 212 -5.04 6.49 9.34
C ASP A 212 -5.71 6.41 10.74
N GLY A 213 -5.26 5.55 11.60
CA GLY A 213 -5.78 5.47 12.95
C GLY A 213 -5.40 6.72 13.74
N VAL A 214 -6.20 6.99 14.76
CA VAL A 214 -6.07 8.12 15.68
C VAL A 214 -4.66 8.19 16.25
N LEU A 215 -3.85 9.16 15.83
CA LEU A 215 -2.74 9.66 16.62
C LEU A 215 -2.51 11.14 16.36
N GLU A 216 -2.25 11.86 17.43
CA GLU A 216 -1.90 13.27 17.50
C GLU A 216 -0.57 13.61 16.81
N SER A 217 -0.46 13.42 15.53
CA SER A 217 0.73 13.86 14.79
C SER A 217 0.39 14.98 13.83
N VAL A 218 0.84 16.14 14.17
CA VAL A 218 0.70 17.37 13.39
C VAL A 218 1.38 17.21 12.01
N GLY A 219 0.66 17.54 10.93
CA GLY A 219 1.23 17.65 9.58
C GLY A 219 1.30 16.36 8.78
N ILE A 220 0.56 15.34 9.14
CA ILE A 220 0.48 14.05 8.44
C ILE A 220 -0.90 13.92 7.77
N SER A 221 -0.99 13.13 6.72
CA SER A 221 -2.21 12.88 5.97
C SER A 221 -2.40 11.39 5.73
N CYS A 222 -3.63 10.91 5.53
CA CYS A 222 -3.87 9.52 5.16
C CYS A 222 -3.18 9.17 3.84
N ILE A 223 -3.38 9.99 2.81
CA ILE A 223 -2.65 9.86 1.55
C ILE A 223 -1.76 11.08 1.35
N GLN A 224 -0.45 10.86 1.24
CA GLN A 224 0.52 11.85 0.81
C GLN A 224 0.91 11.59 -0.65
N ASN A 225 0.43 12.43 -1.56
CA ASN A 225 0.76 12.34 -2.98
C ASN A 225 1.93 13.31 -3.30
N ASN A 226 3.11 12.73 -3.48
CA ASN A 226 4.33 13.46 -3.82
C ASN A 226 4.62 13.32 -5.31
N TRP A 227 4.15 14.27 -6.14
CA TRP A 227 4.39 14.32 -7.59
C TRP A 227 3.77 13.16 -8.41
N GLY A 228 3.13 12.20 -7.74
CA GLY A 228 2.44 11.09 -8.36
C GLY A 228 1.04 11.47 -8.88
N ARG A 229 0.31 10.45 -9.31
CA ARG A 229 -1.09 10.57 -9.68
C ARG A 229 -1.94 9.66 -8.79
N VAL A 230 -3.00 10.22 -8.24
CA VAL A 230 -4.02 9.49 -7.46
C VAL A 230 -5.34 9.52 -8.23
N GLU A 231 -5.96 8.36 -8.40
CA GLU A 231 -7.30 8.22 -8.94
C GLU A 231 -8.17 7.47 -7.93
N ILE A 232 -9.26 8.10 -7.47
CA ILE A 232 -10.22 7.54 -6.53
C ILE A 232 -11.51 7.30 -7.30
N ASN A 233 -11.86 6.05 -7.53
CA ASN A 233 -13.08 5.67 -8.21
C ASN A 233 -14.22 5.41 -7.23
N ASP A 234 -13.91 4.82 -6.08
CA ASP A 234 -14.84 4.55 -4.99
C ASP A 234 -14.07 4.29 -3.68
N GLY A 235 -14.80 3.98 -2.59
CA GLY A 235 -14.25 3.67 -1.27
C GLY A 235 -14.32 4.85 -0.30
N THR A 236 -13.77 4.63 0.89
CA THR A 236 -13.75 5.64 1.97
C THR A 236 -12.33 5.87 2.43
N ILE A 237 -11.92 7.13 2.43
CA ILE A 237 -10.62 7.60 2.90
C ILE A 237 -10.88 8.55 4.05
N THR A 238 -10.41 8.21 5.24
CA THR A 238 -10.63 9.01 6.47
C THR A 238 -9.32 9.31 7.19
N SER A 239 -9.30 10.44 7.88
CA SER A 239 -8.18 10.86 8.71
C SER A 239 -8.68 11.65 9.92
N ASP A 240 -7.94 11.61 11.00
CA ASP A 240 -8.07 12.55 12.12
C ASP A 240 -6.91 13.57 12.17
N ALA A 241 -6.00 13.48 11.21
CA ALA A 241 -4.88 14.39 11.05
C ALA A 241 -5.29 15.78 10.49
N ASP A 242 -4.31 16.66 10.32
CA ASP A 242 -4.54 18.02 9.80
C ASP A 242 -5.09 18.03 8.36
N CYS A 243 -4.83 16.98 7.58
CA CYS A 243 -5.48 16.78 6.30
C CYS A 243 -5.64 15.30 5.96
N THR A 244 -6.68 14.95 5.18
CA THR A 244 -6.89 13.57 4.75
C THR A 244 -6.06 13.23 3.51
N ILE A 245 -6.08 14.09 2.51
CA ILE A 245 -5.22 13.94 1.32
C ILE A 245 -4.34 15.18 1.18
N LYS A 246 -3.03 14.99 1.26
CA LYS A 246 -2.05 16.02 0.91
C LYS A 246 -1.59 15.80 -0.52
N ASN A 247 -2.11 16.64 -1.44
CA ASN A 247 -1.87 16.47 -2.86
C ASN A 247 -0.87 17.48 -3.40
N ARG A 248 0.29 16.98 -3.83
CA ARG A 248 1.32 17.74 -4.57
C ARG A 248 1.49 17.27 -6.01
N GLY A 249 0.63 16.36 -6.45
CA GLY A 249 0.62 15.80 -7.80
C GLY A 249 -0.76 15.83 -8.42
N GLY A 250 -1.04 14.98 -9.39
CA GLY A 250 -2.36 14.84 -9.97
C GLY A 250 -3.34 14.12 -9.05
N LEU A 251 -4.56 14.66 -8.89
CA LEU A 251 -5.65 13.99 -8.19
C LEU A 251 -6.89 13.96 -9.07
N ARG A 252 -7.47 12.79 -9.25
CA ARG A 252 -8.78 12.61 -9.85
C ARG A 252 -9.69 11.84 -8.92
N MET A 253 -10.80 12.45 -8.51
CA MET A 253 -11.84 11.80 -7.73
C MET A 253 -13.07 11.62 -8.61
N ASN A 254 -13.42 10.36 -8.90
CA ASN A 254 -14.56 9.98 -9.72
C ASN A 254 -15.77 9.57 -8.85
N GLY A 255 -15.52 9.15 -7.61
CA GLY A 255 -16.52 8.70 -6.65
C GLY A 255 -15.91 8.53 -5.26
N GLY A 256 -16.58 7.79 -4.39
CA GLY A 256 -16.16 7.50 -3.03
C GLY A 256 -16.36 8.66 -2.05
N THR A 257 -15.82 8.49 -0.86
CA THR A 257 -15.87 9.50 0.22
C THR A 257 -14.48 9.80 0.73
N VAL A 258 -14.13 11.09 0.80
CA VAL A 258 -12.94 11.58 1.47
C VAL A 258 -13.40 12.42 2.65
N ALA A 259 -13.00 12.05 3.86
CA ALA A 259 -13.50 12.68 5.07
C ALA A 259 -12.40 12.89 6.11
N THR A 260 -12.58 13.87 6.99
CA THR A 260 -11.79 13.99 8.21
C THR A 260 -12.69 14.01 9.43
N SER A 261 -12.22 13.45 10.54
CA SER A 261 -12.84 13.62 11.85
C SER A 261 -12.26 14.81 12.62
N ASN A 262 -11.18 15.43 12.12
CA ASN A 262 -10.63 16.66 12.69
C ASN A 262 -11.38 17.88 12.15
N ALA A 263 -12.24 18.47 12.96
CA ALA A 263 -13.06 19.63 12.59
C ALA A 263 -12.23 20.90 12.23
N GLU A 264 -10.95 20.97 12.63
CA GLU A 264 -10.01 22.02 12.26
C GLU A 264 -9.13 21.62 11.06
N GLY A 265 -9.23 20.37 10.62
CA GLY A 265 -8.45 19.83 9.51
C GLY A 265 -9.02 20.19 8.13
N THR A 266 -8.23 20.00 7.13
CA THR A 266 -8.60 20.11 5.71
C THR A 266 -8.83 18.73 5.12
N VAL A 267 -9.91 18.51 4.36
CA VAL A 267 -10.15 17.21 3.77
C VAL A 267 -9.14 16.93 2.64
N ILE A 268 -8.99 17.87 1.70
CA ILE A 268 -8.04 17.77 0.59
C ILE A 268 -7.19 19.03 0.56
N ASP A 269 -5.92 18.93 0.92
CA ASP A 269 -4.93 20.00 0.84
C ASP A 269 -4.19 19.89 -0.50
N CYS A 270 -4.50 20.83 -1.42
CA CYS A 270 -3.83 20.96 -2.69
C CYS A 270 -2.75 22.02 -2.59
N ASN A 271 -1.61 21.69 -1.99
CA ASN A 271 -0.48 22.60 -1.83
C ASN A 271 0.70 22.07 -2.64
N GLY A 272 0.97 22.68 -3.80
CA GLY A 272 2.08 22.30 -4.66
C GLY A 272 1.91 22.74 -6.11
N ASP A 273 3.00 23.04 -6.80
CA ASP A 273 3.04 23.70 -8.12
C ASP A 273 2.60 22.83 -9.31
N PHE A 274 2.30 21.54 -9.14
CA PHE A 274 2.28 20.61 -10.28
C PHE A 274 1.02 19.74 -10.43
N GLY A 275 -0.03 19.94 -9.62
CA GLY A 275 -1.16 19.02 -9.59
C GLY A 275 -2.42 19.53 -10.26
N ASP A 276 -2.92 18.86 -11.30
CA ASP A 276 -4.29 19.01 -11.78
C ASP A 276 -5.23 18.21 -10.87
N THR A 277 -6.05 18.93 -10.08
CA THR A 277 -7.07 18.30 -9.23
C THR A 277 -8.42 18.35 -9.94
N GLN A 278 -8.98 17.17 -10.20
CA GLN A 278 -10.28 17.01 -10.85
C GLN A 278 -11.25 16.25 -9.93
N ILE A 279 -12.33 16.91 -9.54
CA ILE A 279 -13.42 16.30 -8.78
C ILE A 279 -14.58 16.06 -9.74
N ASN A 280 -14.70 14.83 -10.19
CA ASN A 280 -15.72 14.38 -11.13
C ASN A 280 -16.95 13.78 -10.42
N GLY A 281 -16.83 13.44 -9.14
CA GLY A 281 -17.89 12.86 -8.30
C GLY A 281 -17.40 12.60 -6.89
N GLY A 282 -18.26 12.05 -6.03
CA GLY A 282 -17.97 11.67 -4.67
C GLY A 282 -18.32 12.73 -3.62
N THR A 283 -18.02 12.39 -2.34
CA THR A 283 -18.33 13.21 -1.17
C THR A 283 -17.05 13.65 -0.47
N ILE A 284 -16.96 14.95 -0.11
CA ILE A 284 -15.86 15.56 0.61
C ILE A 284 -16.44 16.22 1.87
N LYS A 285 -16.03 15.73 3.06
CA LYS A 285 -16.73 16.12 4.28
C LYS A 285 -15.92 16.14 5.58
N GLY A 286 -16.47 16.89 6.55
CA GLY A 286 -16.11 16.84 7.97
C GLY A 286 -14.97 17.76 8.39
N GLY A 287 -14.37 18.49 7.47
CA GLY A 287 -13.24 19.37 7.78
C GLY A 287 -13.63 20.83 8.06
N LYS A 288 -12.62 21.62 8.42
CA LYS A 288 -12.73 23.08 8.38
C LYS A 288 -12.93 23.52 6.94
N ASP A 289 -12.05 23.07 6.07
CA ASP A 289 -12.13 23.29 4.63
C ASP A 289 -12.25 21.94 3.90
N GLY A 290 -13.18 21.84 2.95
CA GLY A 290 -13.29 20.65 2.11
C GLY A 290 -12.11 20.51 1.17
N ILE A 291 -11.81 21.57 0.39
CA ILE A 291 -10.64 21.64 -0.48
C ILE A 291 -9.91 22.95 -0.20
N LEU A 292 -8.63 22.87 0.13
CA LEU A 292 -7.77 24.03 0.32
C LEU A 292 -6.80 24.16 -0.84
N LEU A 293 -6.81 25.31 -1.52
CA LEU A 293 -5.86 25.64 -2.57
C LEU A 293 -5.01 26.83 -2.12
N LYS A 294 -3.76 26.55 -1.77
CA LYS A 294 -2.74 27.58 -1.49
C LYS A 294 -1.49 27.28 -2.31
N ASP A 295 -0.79 28.32 -2.68
CA ASP A 295 0.54 28.25 -3.31
C ASP A 295 0.60 27.31 -4.56
N LEU A 296 -0.48 27.23 -5.29
CA LEU A 296 -0.50 26.54 -6.59
C LEU A 296 -0.12 27.55 -7.66
N GLY A 297 0.91 27.31 -8.41
CA GLY A 297 1.28 28.14 -9.56
C GLY A 297 0.07 28.43 -10.50
N SER A 298 0.04 27.90 -11.71
CA SER A 298 -1.10 28.06 -12.64
C SER A 298 -2.16 26.97 -12.55
N SER A 299 -1.96 25.96 -11.68
CA SER A 299 -2.88 24.84 -11.51
C SER A 299 -4.11 25.26 -10.70
N GLY A 300 -5.23 24.66 -10.99
CA GLY A 300 -6.50 24.93 -10.30
C GLY A 300 -7.27 23.65 -10.05
N VAL A 301 -8.37 23.75 -9.30
CA VAL A 301 -9.33 22.65 -9.15
C VAL A 301 -10.39 22.72 -10.23
N THR A 302 -10.67 21.59 -10.86
CA THR A 302 -11.80 21.43 -11.79
C THR A 302 -12.91 20.65 -11.09
N LEU A 303 -14.07 21.27 -10.92
CA LEU A 303 -15.29 20.64 -10.41
C LEU A 303 -16.23 20.29 -11.54
N LYS A 304 -16.61 19.01 -11.59
CA LYS A 304 -17.63 18.53 -12.52
C LYS A 304 -18.88 18.10 -11.77
N GLN A 305 -18.71 17.35 -10.71
CA GLN A 305 -19.74 16.94 -9.78
C GLN A 305 -19.09 16.64 -8.43
N ALA A 306 -19.63 17.13 -7.34
CA ALA A 306 -19.15 16.86 -6.00
C ALA A 306 -20.26 17.10 -4.98
N THR A 307 -20.24 16.34 -3.91
CA THR A 307 -21.04 16.59 -2.71
C THR A 307 -20.14 17.08 -1.62
N PHE A 308 -20.47 18.21 -0.99
CA PHE A 308 -19.77 18.74 0.17
C PHE A 308 -20.69 18.67 1.38
N GLU A 309 -20.22 18.07 2.47
CA GLU A 309 -20.99 17.87 3.70
C GLU A 309 -20.15 18.25 4.92
N ASP A 310 -20.79 18.88 5.90
CA ASP A 310 -20.24 19.11 7.24
C ASP A 310 -18.87 19.82 7.26
N ASN A 311 -18.50 20.59 6.22
CA ASN A 311 -17.32 21.42 6.25
C ASN A 311 -17.64 22.74 6.96
N THR A 312 -16.95 23.02 8.07
CA THR A 312 -17.37 24.04 9.04
C THR A 312 -17.10 25.47 8.61
N GLN A 313 -16.05 25.73 7.82
CA GLN A 313 -15.68 27.05 7.34
C GLN A 313 -16.02 27.23 5.85
N SER A 314 -15.50 26.35 4.99
CA SER A 314 -15.74 26.42 3.57
C SER A 314 -15.73 25.06 2.90
N ASN A 315 -16.44 24.93 1.78
CA ASN A 315 -16.30 23.75 0.93
C ASN A 315 -15.03 23.85 0.07
N ILE A 316 -14.65 25.09 -0.29
CA ILE A 316 -13.45 25.36 -1.06
C ILE A 316 -12.84 26.67 -0.54
N HIS A 317 -11.59 26.59 -0.15
CA HIS A 317 -10.80 27.72 0.27
C HIS A 317 -9.74 28.05 -0.79
N LEU A 318 -9.83 29.23 -1.37
CA LEU A 318 -8.92 29.71 -2.41
C LEU A 318 -7.96 30.73 -1.80
N GLY A 319 -6.69 30.44 -1.79
CA GLY A 319 -5.65 31.42 -1.52
C GLY A 319 -5.51 32.42 -2.68
N ASP A 320 -4.74 33.46 -2.46
CA ASP A 320 -4.52 34.54 -3.41
C ASP A 320 -4.14 34.08 -4.82
N GLY A 321 -4.84 34.58 -5.83
CA GLY A 321 -4.60 34.26 -7.25
C GLY A 321 -5.02 32.83 -7.69
N GLN A 322 -5.57 32.02 -6.80
CA GLN A 322 -6.01 30.68 -7.14
C GLN A 322 -7.33 30.68 -7.90
N LYS A 323 -7.55 29.64 -8.70
CA LYS A 323 -8.71 29.52 -9.59
C LYS A 323 -9.41 28.18 -9.43
N ILE A 324 -10.72 28.23 -9.58
CA ILE A 324 -11.58 27.06 -9.68
C ILE A 324 -12.27 27.05 -11.05
N ASN A 325 -12.26 25.91 -11.71
CA ASN A 325 -12.96 25.68 -12.98
C ASN A 325 -14.22 24.88 -12.72
N ILE A 326 -15.37 25.52 -12.82
CA ILE A 326 -16.67 24.85 -12.65
C ILE A 326 -17.20 24.40 -14.03
N LYS A 327 -17.42 23.12 -14.21
CA LYS A 327 -18.01 22.59 -15.44
C LYS A 327 -19.53 22.75 -15.45
N LYS A 328 -20.14 22.85 -16.63
CA LYS A 328 -21.60 23.01 -16.80
C LYS A 328 -22.44 21.91 -16.15
N THR A 329 -21.84 20.75 -15.89
CA THR A 329 -22.47 19.60 -15.25
C THR A 329 -22.51 19.66 -13.73
N PHE A 330 -21.89 20.67 -13.12
CA PHE A 330 -21.93 20.83 -11.67
C PHE A 330 -23.34 21.20 -11.21
N THR A 331 -23.96 20.34 -10.41
CA THR A 331 -25.32 20.48 -9.88
C THR A 331 -25.36 20.70 -8.37
N GLY A 332 -24.21 20.69 -7.70
CA GLY A 332 -24.09 20.89 -6.26
C GLY A 332 -24.07 22.35 -5.86
N THR A 333 -24.02 22.58 -4.55
CA THR A 333 -23.73 23.87 -3.93
C THR A 333 -22.38 23.79 -3.22
N ALA A 334 -21.59 24.87 -3.28
CA ALA A 334 -20.33 24.95 -2.55
C ALA A 334 -20.17 26.37 -1.98
N THR A 335 -19.80 26.46 -0.70
CA THR A 335 -19.33 27.70 -0.09
C THR A 335 -17.87 27.91 -0.48
N ILE A 336 -17.57 29.09 -1.01
CA ILE A 336 -16.20 29.45 -1.42
C ILE A 336 -15.71 30.56 -0.49
N LEU A 337 -14.56 30.33 0.14
CA LEU A 337 -13.81 31.34 0.88
C LEU A 337 -12.61 31.76 0.05
N THR A 338 -12.29 33.04 0.07
CA THR A 338 -11.06 33.62 -0.54
C THR A 338 -10.30 34.39 0.52
N ASP A 339 -8.98 34.33 0.48
CA ASP A 339 -8.10 35.19 1.31
C ASP A 339 -8.23 36.66 0.94
#